data_0121842fa70c15e2fdcdda2bef7ecc9f
#
_entry.id   0121842fa70c15e2fdcdda2bef7ecc9f
#
_cell.length_a   1.000
_cell.length_b   1.000
_cell.length_c   1.000
_cell.angle_alpha   90.00
_cell.angle_beta   90.00
_cell.angle_gamma   90.00
#
_symmetry.space_group_name_H-M   'P 1'
#
loop_
_entity.id
_entity.type
_entity.pdbx_description
1 polymer ?
#
loop_
_entity_poly.entity_id
_entity_poly.type
_entity_poly.pdbx_seq_one_letter_code
_entity_poly.pdbx_strand_id
1 'polypeptide(L)'
;AVTNAGANSYNGLVQSFVLYKPIFLSDDDDEASNPENYNLTNPITFINDSYKASTQNRTIGDLYLKYKILNNLTLRISGGGTILNSKTEEWYPSTTSWGYSKNGMAVVAESGAESWQTSNTLTYAISRGKHYFNAVLGFELRGYTATRLSTRAEGFENQSFNGAFDIGQGSVFPENVQTNRERNTSESEFLRLNYTLAEKYIF
;
A
#
# COMPACT_ATOMS: atom_id res chain seq x y z
N ALA A 1 6.14 -6.89 -10.86
CA ALA A 1 5.68 -5.67 -11.54
C ALA A 1 6.74 -4.60 -11.32
N VAL A 2 7.41 -4.16 -12.40
CA VAL A 2 8.37 -3.07 -12.35
C VAL A 2 7.57 -1.79 -12.08
N THR A 3 7.49 -1.40 -10.83
CA THR A 3 6.92 -0.11 -10.46
C THR A 3 7.94 0.98 -10.80
N ASN A 4 7.51 2.01 -11.53
CA ASN A 4 8.30 3.21 -11.76
C ASN A 4 8.83 3.75 -10.43
N ALA A 5 10.09 3.48 -10.16
CA ALA A 5 10.75 4.00 -8.99
C ALA A 5 11.13 5.45 -9.28
N GLY A 6 10.42 6.38 -8.66
CA GLY A 6 10.85 7.73 -8.38
C GLY A 6 10.87 8.71 -9.56
N ALA A 7 9.92 9.61 -9.51
CA ALA A 7 9.71 10.72 -10.44
C ALA A 7 10.81 11.80 -10.47
N ASN A 8 12.01 11.54 -9.96
CA ASN A 8 13.09 12.54 -9.89
C ASN A 8 14.36 12.14 -10.66
N SER A 9 14.40 11.03 -11.36
CA SER A 9 15.40 10.83 -12.38
C SER A 9 14.79 11.24 -13.72
N TYR A 10 15.46 12.09 -14.44
CA TYR A 10 15.03 12.64 -15.72
C TYR A 10 14.66 11.56 -16.76
N ASN A 11 15.03 10.30 -16.51
CA ASN A 11 14.69 9.17 -17.37
C ASN A 11 14.35 7.95 -16.52
N GLY A 12 13.13 7.45 -16.58
CA GLY A 12 12.75 6.18 -15.96
C GLY A 12 13.56 5.01 -16.54
N LEU A 13 13.63 3.88 -15.81
CA LEU A 13 14.42 2.70 -16.21
C LEU A 13 14.14 2.27 -17.65
N VAL A 14 12.88 2.27 -18.09
CA VAL A 14 12.48 1.91 -19.46
C VAL A 14 13.06 2.89 -20.49
N GLN A 15 13.07 4.19 -20.17
CA GLN A 15 13.65 5.20 -21.05
C GLN A 15 15.17 5.08 -21.11
N SER A 16 15.82 4.76 -20.01
CA SER A 16 17.25 4.46 -19.95
C SER A 16 17.62 3.27 -20.82
N PHE A 17 16.81 2.20 -20.87
CA PHE A 17 17.03 1.06 -21.78
C PHE A 17 17.02 1.46 -23.25
N VAL A 18 16.20 2.42 -23.64
CA VAL A 18 16.07 2.83 -25.05
C VAL A 18 17.16 3.82 -25.46
N LEU A 19 17.57 4.69 -24.54
CA LEU A 19 18.53 5.78 -24.80
C LEU A 19 19.98 5.40 -24.51
N TYR A 20 20.20 4.31 -23.77
CA TYR A 20 21.54 3.90 -23.37
C TYR A 20 22.33 3.34 -24.55
N LYS A 21 23.62 3.68 -24.65
CA LYS A 21 24.51 3.23 -25.75
C LYS A 21 24.59 1.69 -25.72
N PRO A 22 24.32 0.99 -26.81
CA PRO A 22 24.34 -0.47 -26.83
C PRO A 22 25.75 -1.10 -26.87
N ILE A 23 26.82 -0.28 -27.06
CA ILE A 23 28.18 -0.76 -27.19
C ILE A 23 29.14 0.19 -26.45
N PHE A 24 30.00 -0.37 -25.59
CA PHE A 24 31.17 0.33 -25.02
C PHE A 24 32.33 0.22 -25.99
N LEU A 25 32.94 1.36 -26.31
CA LEU A 25 34.07 1.40 -27.27
C LEU A 25 35.42 1.25 -26.58
N SER A 26 35.50 1.35 -25.26
CA SER A 26 36.72 1.11 -24.47
C SER A 26 36.41 0.81 -23.02
N ASP A 27 37.34 0.13 -22.29
CA ASP A 27 37.28 -0.13 -20.85
C ASP A 27 37.38 1.14 -19.99
N ASP A 28 37.76 2.28 -20.59
CA ASP A 28 37.90 3.60 -19.93
C ASP A 28 36.58 4.40 -19.89
N ASP A 29 35.51 3.93 -20.54
CA ASP A 29 34.19 4.52 -20.41
C ASP A 29 33.52 4.06 -19.09
N ASP A 30 34.22 4.32 -17.97
CA ASP A 30 33.66 4.11 -16.64
C ASP A 30 32.48 5.07 -16.46
N GLU A 31 31.33 4.52 -16.38
CA GLU A 31 30.02 5.18 -16.46
C GLU A 31 29.82 6.22 -15.37
N ALA A 32 30.41 5.97 -14.20
CA ALA A 32 30.38 6.88 -13.06
C ALA A 32 31.19 8.16 -13.30
N SER A 33 32.16 8.15 -14.23
CA SER A 33 33.07 9.28 -14.47
C SER A 33 32.71 10.13 -15.67
N ASN A 34 31.75 9.73 -16.50
CA ASN A 34 31.36 10.46 -17.71
C ASN A 34 30.24 11.47 -17.43
N PRO A 35 30.51 12.80 -17.46
CA PRO A 35 29.49 13.84 -17.20
C PRO A 35 28.31 13.82 -18.15
N GLU A 36 28.49 13.30 -19.37
CA GLU A 36 27.39 13.18 -20.36
C GLU A 36 26.39 12.09 -19.99
N ASN A 37 26.80 11.08 -19.22
CA ASN A 37 25.99 9.98 -18.76
C ASN A 37 25.33 10.21 -17.39
N TYR A 38 25.62 11.34 -16.74
CA TYR A 38 25.13 11.66 -15.40
C TYR A 38 23.59 11.57 -15.25
N ASN A 39 22.86 11.70 -16.36
CA ASN A 39 21.41 11.61 -16.42
C ASN A 39 20.89 10.29 -16.99
N LEU A 40 21.76 9.41 -17.44
CA LEU A 40 21.41 8.11 -18.01
C LEU A 40 21.95 7.01 -17.10
N THR A 41 21.03 6.29 -16.47
CA THR A 41 21.37 5.10 -15.67
C THR A 41 21.67 3.93 -16.58
N ASN A 42 22.86 3.29 -16.43
CA ASN A 42 23.10 1.99 -17.06
C ASN A 42 22.05 0.99 -16.54
N PRO A 43 21.18 0.51 -17.38
CA PRO A 43 20.11 -0.37 -16.92
C PRO A 43 20.62 -1.72 -16.41
N ILE A 44 21.74 -2.21 -16.93
CA ILE A 44 22.35 -3.49 -16.51
C ILE A 44 22.96 -3.34 -15.12
N THR A 45 23.80 -2.31 -14.91
CA THR A 45 24.39 -1.99 -13.60
C THR A 45 23.29 -1.71 -12.57
N PHE A 46 22.27 -0.93 -12.95
CA PHE A 46 21.15 -0.64 -12.07
C PHE A 46 20.42 -1.91 -11.61
N ILE A 47 20.13 -2.84 -12.51
CA ILE A 47 19.42 -4.08 -12.17
C ILE A 47 20.28 -5.01 -11.33
N ASN A 48 21.58 -5.08 -11.62
CA ASN A 48 22.48 -6.01 -10.92
C ASN A 48 22.87 -5.51 -9.54
N ASP A 49 23.10 -4.22 -9.38
CA ASP A 49 23.70 -3.64 -8.19
C ASP A 49 22.64 -3.08 -7.23
N SER A 50 21.49 -2.61 -7.75
CA SER A 50 20.43 -2.12 -6.87
C SER A 50 19.62 -3.26 -6.28
N TYR A 51 19.12 -3.02 -5.07
CA TYR A 51 18.21 -3.93 -4.40
C TYR A 51 16.90 -3.23 -4.06
N LYS A 52 15.79 -3.88 -4.38
CA LYS A 52 14.47 -3.43 -3.98
C LYS A 52 13.60 -4.61 -3.62
N ALA A 53 13.16 -4.65 -2.38
CA ALA A 53 12.22 -5.65 -1.89
C ALA A 53 11.02 -4.97 -1.22
N SER A 54 9.85 -5.53 -1.43
CA SER A 54 8.63 -5.13 -0.73
C SER A 54 7.92 -6.39 -0.24
N THR A 55 7.77 -6.47 1.07
CA THR A 55 7.06 -7.56 1.74
C THR A 55 5.75 -7.02 2.29
N GLN A 56 4.65 -7.70 1.99
CA GLN A 56 3.33 -7.32 2.45
C GLN A 56 2.63 -8.51 3.10
N ASN A 57 2.16 -8.30 4.33
CA ASN A 57 1.38 -9.27 5.08
C ASN A 57 -0.02 -8.72 5.30
N ARG A 58 -1.04 -9.46 4.89
CA ARG A 58 -2.43 -9.08 5.05
C ARG A 58 -3.20 -10.17 5.76
N THR A 59 -3.85 -9.78 6.85
CA THR A 59 -4.76 -10.65 7.61
C THR A 59 -6.16 -10.09 7.52
N ILE A 60 -7.13 -10.94 7.18
CA ILE A 60 -8.55 -10.57 7.08
C ILE A 60 -9.34 -11.57 7.92
N GLY A 61 -10.29 -11.08 8.69
CA GLY A 61 -11.22 -11.91 9.45
C GLY A 61 -12.60 -11.26 9.51
N ASP A 62 -13.63 -12.07 9.25
CA ASP A 62 -15.03 -11.65 9.32
C ASP A 62 -15.84 -12.73 10.03
N LEU A 63 -16.80 -12.30 10.85
CA LEU A 63 -17.77 -13.18 11.48
C LEU A 63 -19.14 -12.51 11.56
N TYR A 64 -20.17 -13.32 11.60
CA TYR A 64 -21.53 -12.83 11.81
C TYR A 64 -22.35 -13.79 12.68
N LEU A 65 -23.31 -13.23 13.38
CA LEU A 65 -24.35 -13.94 14.11
C LEU A 65 -25.70 -13.52 13.55
N LYS A 66 -26.55 -14.49 13.26
CA LYS A 66 -27.94 -14.26 12.85
C LYS A 66 -28.86 -14.91 13.90
N TYR A 67 -29.72 -14.10 14.50
CA TYR A 67 -30.65 -14.52 15.54
C TYR A 67 -32.10 -14.17 15.17
N LYS A 68 -32.97 -15.16 15.14
CA LYS A 68 -34.40 -14.98 14.95
C LYS A 68 -35.06 -14.66 16.30
N ILE A 69 -35.37 -13.39 16.52
CA ILE A 69 -36.06 -12.93 17.74
C ILE A 69 -37.51 -13.42 17.72
N LEU A 70 -38.16 -13.28 16.57
CA LEU A 70 -39.53 -13.77 16.28
C LEU A 70 -39.52 -14.39 14.90
N ASN A 71 -40.62 -15.06 14.51
CA ASN A 71 -40.74 -15.66 13.16
C ASN A 71 -40.60 -14.64 12.04
N ASN A 72 -40.93 -13.39 12.32
CA ASN A 72 -40.92 -12.27 11.36
C ASN A 72 -39.83 -11.21 11.69
N LEU A 73 -39.04 -11.39 12.77
CA LEU A 73 -38.05 -10.45 13.22
C LEU A 73 -36.69 -11.13 13.38
N THR A 74 -35.70 -10.69 12.61
CA THR A 74 -34.35 -11.24 12.58
C THR A 74 -33.32 -10.16 12.86
N LEU A 75 -32.46 -10.40 13.83
CA LEU A 75 -31.27 -9.61 14.10
C LEU A 75 -30.05 -10.27 13.47
N ARG A 76 -29.25 -9.49 12.77
CA ARG A 76 -27.94 -9.90 12.28
C ARG A 76 -26.90 -8.90 12.82
N ILE A 77 -25.91 -9.44 13.48
CA ILE A 77 -24.72 -8.71 13.95
C ILE A 77 -23.53 -9.26 13.17
N SER A 78 -22.79 -8.41 12.53
CA SER A 78 -21.57 -8.80 11.82
C SER A 78 -20.43 -7.83 12.11
N GLY A 79 -19.23 -8.37 12.14
CA GLY A 79 -18.03 -7.58 12.34
C GLY A 79 -16.85 -8.26 11.68
N GLY A 80 -15.92 -7.45 11.24
CA GLY A 80 -14.70 -7.92 10.61
C GLY A 80 -13.62 -6.86 10.59
N GLY A 81 -12.43 -7.29 10.21
CA GLY A 81 -11.31 -6.39 10.11
C GLY A 81 -10.21 -6.90 9.19
N THR A 82 -9.36 -5.97 8.83
CA THR A 82 -8.16 -6.22 8.03
C THR A 82 -6.98 -5.54 8.71
N ILE A 83 -5.89 -6.29 8.84
CA ILE A 83 -4.58 -5.78 9.24
C ILE A 83 -3.65 -5.96 8.05
N LEU A 84 -2.99 -4.89 7.65
CA LEU A 84 -2.04 -4.84 6.56
C LEU A 84 -0.72 -4.27 7.08
N ASN A 85 0.37 -5.02 6.94
CA ASN A 85 1.72 -4.55 7.22
C ASN A 85 2.56 -4.68 5.96
N SER A 86 3.31 -3.65 5.64
CA SER A 86 4.20 -3.61 4.49
C SER A 86 5.54 -3.05 4.90
N LYS A 87 6.62 -3.70 4.45
CA LYS A 87 8.01 -3.24 4.58
C LYS A 87 8.61 -3.16 3.19
N THR A 88 9.24 -2.03 2.90
CA THR A 88 9.98 -1.80 1.67
C THR A 88 11.43 -1.48 2.02
N GLU A 89 12.35 -2.16 1.36
CA GLU A 89 13.79 -2.00 1.50
C GLU A 89 14.37 -1.71 0.12
N GLU A 90 15.14 -0.62 0.02
CA GLU A 90 15.79 -0.21 -1.23
C GLU A 90 17.24 0.11 -0.95
N TRP A 91 18.14 -0.36 -1.81
CA TRP A 91 19.56 -0.08 -1.78
C TRP A 91 20.07 0.32 -3.16
N TYR A 92 20.83 1.38 -3.19
CA TYR A 92 21.45 1.94 -4.38
C TYR A 92 22.91 2.25 -4.06
N PRO A 93 23.86 1.36 -4.41
CA PRO A 93 25.27 1.61 -4.20
C PRO A 93 25.78 2.74 -5.11
N SER A 94 26.99 3.25 -4.84
CA SER A 94 27.61 4.31 -5.63
C SER A 94 27.90 3.94 -7.09
N THR A 95 27.85 2.66 -7.43
CA THR A 95 27.91 2.17 -8.82
C THR A 95 26.65 2.52 -9.62
N THR A 96 25.56 2.86 -8.94
CA THR A 96 24.30 3.27 -9.59
C THR A 96 24.23 4.79 -9.67
N SER A 97 23.58 5.33 -10.69
CA SER A 97 23.38 6.78 -10.83
C SER A 97 22.65 7.42 -9.63
N TRP A 98 21.81 6.67 -8.94
CA TRP A 98 21.07 7.17 -7.76
C TRP A 98 21.91 7.17 -6.50
N GLY A 99 22.82 6.22 -6.35
CA GLY A 99 23.73 6.13 -5.22
C GLY A 99 25.00 6.93 -5.40
N TYR A 100 25.40 7.24 -6.64
CA TYR A 100 26.70 7.86 -6.94
C TYR A 100 26.95 9.17 -6.18
N SER A 101 26.06 10.16 -6.38
CA SER A 101 26.21 11.49 -5.74
C SER A 101 26.04 11.46 -4.22
N LYS A 102 25.57 10.35 -3.68
CA LYS A 102 25.23 10.14 -2.26
C LYS A 102 26.18 9.19 -1.55
N ASN A 103 27.19 8.69 -2.26
CA ASN A 103 28.09 7.64 -1.78
C ASN A 103 27.32 6.43 -1.19
N GLY A 104 26.37 5.93 -1.98
CA GLY A 104 25.41 4.92 -1.56
C GLY A 104 24.18 5.50 -0.86
N MET A 105 23.01 4.94 -1.17
CA MET A 105 21.73 5.36 -0.61
C MET A 105 20.90 4.13 -0.24
N ALA A 106 20.40 4.11 0.98
CA ALA A 106 19.43 3.11 1.45
C ALA A 106 18.11 3.77 1.86
N VAL A 107 17.00 3.10 1.58
CA VAL A 107 15.66 3.51 2.05
C VAL A 107 14.99 2.32 2.72
N VAL A 108 14.49 2.53 3.92
CA VAL A 108 13.64 1.59 4.63
C VAL A 108 12.34 2.28 4.96
N ALA A 109 11.24 1.69 4.53
CA ALA A 109 9.91 2.21 4.82
C ALA A 109 9.02 1.10 5.38
N GLU A 110 8.31 1.40 6.46
CA GLU A 110 7.32 0.54 7.06
C GLU A 110 5.98 1.25 7.06
N SER A 111 4.92 0.52 6.71
CA SER A 111 3.56 1.01 6.79
C SER A 111 2.64 -0.06 7.36
N GLY A 112 1.75 0.36 8.24
CA GLY A 112 0.68 -0.44 8.78
C GLY A 112 -0.66 0.20 8.50
N ALA A 113 -1.67 -0.62 8.18
CA ALA A 113 -3.05 -0.17 8.06
C ALA A 113 -3.96 -1.18 8.76
N GLU A 114 -4.83 -0.67 9.60
CA GLU A 114 -5.84 -1.44 10.30
C GLU A 114 -7.21 -0.88 9.95
N SER A 115 -8.11 -1.75 9.55
CA SER A 115 -9.50 -1.39 9.35
C SER A 115 -10.40 -2.39 10.05
N TRP A 116 -11.44 -1.90 10.65
CA TRP A 116 -12.49 -2.71 11.24
C TRP A 116 -13.86 -2.17 10.86
N GLN A 117 -14.83 -3.03 10.82
CA GLN A 117 -16.21 -2.66 10.58
C GLN A 117 -17.14 -3.54 11.39
N THR A 118 -18.28 -2.98 11.79
CA THR A 118 -19.42 -3.73 12.29
C THR A 118 -20.67 -3.25 11.57
N SER A 119 -21.51 -4.19 11.18
CA SER A 119 -22.78 -3.91 10.51
C SER A 119 -23.87 -4.73 11.17
N ASN A 120 -24.81 -4.03 11.77
CA ASN A 120 -25.91 -4.62 12.53
C ASN A 120 -27.21 -4.29 11.84
N THR A 121 -28.03 -5.31 11.56
CA THR A 121 -29.31 -5.12 10.87
C THR A 121 -30.43 -5.81 11.62
N LEU A 122 -31.54 -5.11 11.77
CA LEU A 122 -32.80 -5.65 12.24
C LEU A 122 -33.77 -5.71 11.06
N THR A 123 -34.16 -6.92 10.70
CA THR A 123 -35.06 -7.18 9.57
C THR A 123 -36.41 -7.63 10.09
N TYR A 124 -37.47 -6.93 9.72
CA TYR A 124 -38.86 -7.33 9.95
C TYR A 124 -39.50 -7.66 8.61
N ALA A 125 -40.08 -8.84 8.50
CA ALA A 125 -40.75 -9.30 7.27
C ALA A 125 -42.08 -9.97 7.61
N ILE A 126 -43.18 -9.52 6.97
CA ILE A 126 -44.50 -10.09 7.16
C ILE A 126 -45.19 -10.27 5.82
N SER A 127 -45.87 -11.40 5.69
CA SER A 127 -46.73 -11.69 4.54
C SER A 127 -48.16 -11.98 5.04
N ARG A 128 -49.15 -11.28 4.47
CA ARG A 128 -50.56 -11.49 4.81
C ARG A 128 -51.42 -11.36 3.57
N GLY A 129 -51.92 -12.49 3.09
CA GLY A 129 -52.68 -12.56 1.85
C GLY A 129 -51.86 -12.08 0.65
N LYS A 130 -52.31 -11.00 -0.01
CA LYS A 130 -51.63 -10.41 -1.17
C LYS A 130 -50.61 -9.35 -0.80
N HIS A 131 -50.36 -9.11 0.50
CA HIS A 131 -49.51 -8.07 1.00
C HIS A 131 -48.24 -8.67 1.55
N TYR A 132 -47.09 -8.19 1.09
CA TYR A 132 -45.77 -8.47 1.64
C TYR A 132 -45.09 -7.16 2.04
N PHE A 133 -44.60 -7.08 3.27
CA PHE A 133 -43.88 -5.95 3.80
C PHE A 133 -42.53 -6.40 4.38
N ASN A 134 -41.47 -5.69 4.02
CA ASN A 134 -40.13 -5.91 4.55
C ASN A 134 -39.52 -4.57 4.95
N ALA A 135 -39.05 -4.48 6.19
CA ALA A 135 -38.33 -3.34 6.73
C ALA A 135 -36.96 -3.80 7.22
N VAL A 136 -35.94 -3.04 6.91
CA VAL A 136 -34.58 -3.26 7.40
C VAL A 136 -34.08 -1.97 8.03
N LEU A 137 -33.78 -2.03 9.33
CA LEU A 137 -33.02 -0.97 10.05
C LEU A 137 -31.57 -1.45 10.15
N GLY A 138 -30.64 -0.62 9.76
CA GLY A 138 -29.22 -0.92 9.82
C GLY A 138 -28.42 0.16 10.53
N PHE A 139 -27.37 -0.29 11.21
CA PHE A 139 -26.39 0.53 11.91
C PHE A 139 -24.99 -0.01 11.59
N GLU A 140 -24.11 0.85 11.11
CA GLU A 140 -22.74 0.51 10.74
C GLU A 140 -21.75 1.45 11.40
N LEU A 141 -20.66 0.86 11.92
CA LEU A 141 -19.47 1.57 12.37
C LEU A 141 -18.27 1.06 11.61
N ARG A 142 -17.39 1.96 11.21
CA ARG A 142 -16.11 1.65 10.57
C ARG A 142 -15.01 2.47 11.21
N GLY A 143 -13.86 1.84 11.36
CA GLY A 143 -12.64 2.52 11.78
C GLY A 143 -11.49 2.14 10.84
N TYR A 144 -10.64 3.12 10.60
CA TYR A 144 -9.42 2.96 9.81
C TYR A 144 -8.29 3.71 10.50
N THR A 145 -7.14 3.07 10.62
CA THR A 145 -5.90 3.69 11.08
C THR A 145 -4.79 3.28 10.14
N ALA A 146 -4.00 4.23 9.66
CA ALA A 146 -2.79 3.98 8.90
C ALA A 146 -1.61 4.67 9.55
N THR A 147 -0.46 4.00 9.52
CA THR A 147 0.82 4.53 10.00
C THR A 147 1.88 4.31 8.93
N ARG A 148 2.80 5.25 8.81
CA ARG A 148 3.96 5.13 7.93
C ARG A 148 5.18 5.71 8.63
N LEU A 149 6.28 4.98 8.52
CA LEU A 149 7.63 5.43 8.84
C LEU A 149 8.49 5.19 7.59
N SER A 150 9.26 6.19 7.19
CA SER A 150 10.25 6.07 6.13
C SER A 150 11.53 6.75 6.55
N THR A 151 12.64 6.07 6.36
CA THR A 151 13.97 6.56 6.66
C THR A 151 14.88 6.36 5.47
N ARG A 152 15.68 7.37 5.14
CA ARG A 152 16.71 7.31 4.11
C ARG A 152 18.07 7.64 4.74
N ALA A 153 19.06 6.80 4.46
CA ALA A 153 20.46 7.05 4.80
C ALA A 153 21.31 7.15 3.54
N GLU A 154 22.36 7.94 3.62
CA GLU A 154 23.32 8.21 2.55
C GLU A 154 24.73 8.12 3.10
N GLY A 155 25.77 8.05 2.26
CA GLY A 155 27.17 8.11 2.70
C GLY A 155 27.67 6.83 3.37
N PHE A 156 27.50 5.70 2.70
CA PHE A 156 28.01 4.42 3.19
C PHE A 156 29.48 4.24 2.82
N GLU A 157 30.36 4.16 3.83
CA GLU A 157 31.79 3.92 3.60
C GLU A 157 32.07 2.51 3.08
N ASN A 158 31.34 1.53 3.59
CA ASN A 158 31.41 0.15 3.13
C ASN A 158 30.17 -0.20 2.31
N GLN A 159 30.35 -0.48 1.03
CA GLN A 159 29.27 -0.83 0.10
C GLN A 159 29.35 -2.30 -0.38
N SER A 160 30.15 -3.12 0.30
CA SER A 160 30.22 -4.57 0.00
C SER A 160 29.00 -5.35 0.50
N PHE A 161 28.10 -4.69 1.22
CA PHE A 161 26.83 -5.25 1.71
C PHE A 161 25.65 -4.35 1.29
N ASN A 162 24.45 -4.87 1.43
CA ASN A 162 23.23 -4.12 1.17
C ASN A 162 22.92 -3.18 2.33
N GLY A 163 23.08 -1.85 2.12
CA GLY A 163 22.86 -0.84 3.14
C GLY A 163 21.43 -0.77 3.70
N ALA A 164 20.45 -1.35 3.01
CA ALA A 164 19.08 -1.45 3.54
C ALA A 164 18.96 -2.46 4.69
N PHE A 165 19.92 -3.38 4.84
CA PHE A 165 19.93 -4.35 5.95
C PHE A 165 20.55 -3.78 7.23
N ASP A 166 21.38 -2.72 7.09
CA ASP A 166 21.97 -2.01 8.21
C ASP A 166 22.07 -0.51 7.90
N ILE A 167 20.92 0.14 7.92
CA ILE A 167 20.77 1.56 7.57
C ILE A 167 21.59 2.50 8.51
N GLY A 168 21.93 2.01 9.70
CA GLY A 168 22.71 2.75 10.68
C GLY A 168 24.19 2.97 10.30
N GLN A 169 24.71 2.25 9.28
CA GLN A 169 26.06 2.47 8.76
C GLN A 169 26.15 3.66 7.80
N GLY A 170 25.02 4.18 7.35
CA GLY A 170 24.94 5.43 6.61
C GLY A 170 24.57 6.60 7.51
N SER A 171 24.67 7.80 6.97
CA SER A 171 24.24 9.04 7.62
C SER A 171 22.74 9.27 7.42
N VAL A 172 22.00 9.37 8.51
CA VAL A 172 20.56 9.70 8.48
C VAL A 172 20.39 11.16 8.85
N PHE A 173 19.86 11.96 7.93
CA PHE A 173 19.55 13.36 8.18
C PHE A 173 18.08 13.50 8.66
N PRO A 174 17.77 14.49 9.54
CA PRO A 174 16.42 14.66 10.06
C PRO A 174 15.34 14.78 8.98
N GLU A 175 15.62 15.46 7.87
CA GLU A 175 14.72 15.62 6.73
C GLU A 175 14.42 14.33 5.98
N ASN A 176 15.23 13.31 6.18
CA ASN A 176 15.10 11.99 5.58
C ASN A 176 14.23 11.03 6.43
N VAL A 177 13.82 11.47 7.62
CA VAL A 177 12.92 10.69 8.48
C VAL A 177 11.51 11.26 8.36
N GLN A 178 10.60 10.46 7.86
CA GLN A 178 9.20 10.85 7.66
C GLN A 178 8.28 9.91 8.41
N THR A 179 7.37 10.47 9.17
CA THR A 179 6.31 9.71 9.85
C THR A 179 4.95 10.30 9.50
N ASN A 180 3.98 9.45 9.35
CA ASN A 180 2.59 9.85 9.18
C ASN A 180 1.67 8.91 9.94
N ARG A 181 0.59 9.46 10.49
CA ARG A 181 -0.50 8.70 11.09
C ARG A 181 -1.83 9.31 10.69
N GLU A 182 -2.69 8.47 10.15
CA GLU A 182 -4.06 8.81 9.79
C GLU A 182 -5.02 7.96 10.60
N ARG A 183 -6.13 8.55 11.03
CA ARG A 183 -7.21 7.83 11.68
C ARG A 183 -8.54 8.41 11.25
N ASN A 184 -9.42 7.52 10.76
CA ASN A 184 -10.77 7.86 10.34
C ASN A 184 -11.77 6.92 11.01
N THR A 185 -12.92 7.46 11.40
CA THR A 185 -14.06 6.69 11.87
C THR A 185 -15.30 7.19 11.15
N SER A 186 -16.21 6.29 10.82
CA SER A 186 -17.50 6.64 10.24
C SER A 186 -18.61 5.84 10.88
N GLU A 187 -19.75 6.47 11.03
CA GLU A 187 -20.99 5.92 11.51
C GLU A 187 -22.08 6.14 10.46
N SER A 188 -22.90 5.15 10.25
CA SER A 188 -23.99 5.21 9.28
C SER A 188 -25.21 4.48 9.80
N GLU A 189 -26.36 5.09 9.63
CA GLU A 189 -27.66 4.50 9.88
C GLU A 189 -28.47 4.46 8.59
N PHE A 190 -29.22 3.41 8.39
CA PHE A 190 -30.09 3.31 7.23
C PHE A 190 -31.39 2.59 7.54
N LEU A 191 -32.43 3.01 6.85
CA LEU A 191 -33.75 2.37 6.85
C LEU A 191 -34.14 2.06 5.41
N ARG A 192 -34.53 0.82 5.17
CA ARG A 192 -35.10 0.38 3.89
C ARG A 192 -36.47 -0.21 4.14
N LEU A 193 -37.46 0.26 3.39
CA LEU A 193 -38.82 -0.24 3.41
C LEU A 193 -39.18 -0.78 2.02
N ASN A 194 -39.74 -1.97 1.95
CA ASN A 194 -40.26 -2.55 0.72
C ASN A 194 -41.66 -3.03 0.98
N TYR A 195 -42.58 -2.72 0.08
CA TYR A 195 -43.92 -3.22 0.11
C TYR A 195 -44.27 -3.80 -1.25
N THR A 196 -44.81 -5.00 -1.25
CA THR A 196 -45.26 -5.68 -2.47
C THR A 196 -46.70 -6.04 -2.35
N LEU A 197 -47.50 -5.66 -3.36
CA LEU A 197 -48.94 -5.98 -3.47
C LEU A 197 -49.16 -6.97 -4.59
N ALA A 198 -49.84 -8.10 -4.25
CA ALA A 198 -50.28 -9.14 -5.18
C ALA A 198 -49.12 -9.69 -6.07
N GLU A 199 -47.86 -9.63 -5.59
CA GLU A 199 -46.64 -10.04 -6.33
C GLU A 199 -46.42 -9.27 -7.65
N LYS A 200 -47.16 -8.17 -7.87
CA LYS A 200 -47.12 -7.39 -9.10
C LYS A 200 -46.61 -5.96 -8.91
N TYR A 201 -46.96 -5.35 -7.80
CA TYR A 201 -46.61 -3.94 -7.53
C TYR A 201 -45.62 -3.88 -6.39
N ILE A 202 -44.47 -3.29 -6.63
CA ILE A 202 -43.35 -3.14 -5.67
C ILE A 202 -43.14 -1.64 -5.43
N PHE A 203 -43.10 -1.27 -4.19
CA PHE A 203 -42.86 0.12 -3.72
C PHE A 203 -41.69 0.20 -2.76
#